data_bdb9ae1ae47e42c75479cf55fba90451
#
_entry.id   bdb9ae1ae47e42c75479cf55fba90451
#
_cell.length_a   1.000
_cell.length_b   1.000
_cell.length_c   1.000
_cell.angle_alpha   90.00
_cell.angle_beta   90.00
_cell.angle_gamma   90.00
#
_symmetry.space_group_name_H-M   'P 1'
#
loop_
_entity.id
_entity.type
_entity.pdbx_description
1 polymer ?
#
loop_
_entity_poly.entity_id
_entity_poly.type
_entity_poly.pdbx_seq_one_letter_code
_entity_poly.pdbx_strand_id
1 'polypeptide(L)'
;MSTTLRTRSKALAVAVAAAAALAVATVTAVANPSPALAQGEALPDSFQWESTGPLVAPQQTAPGRTLVSIKDPSVVQYQGEYHVYATTADTGGGWSLTYFGGFTDWSQAASAPQTHLSTTAIGGGYRAAPQVFYFEPRDEWYLVYQTGLPSFSLLDDPGSPQSATAPQNFMNSHGIADANSSYIVDYWVICDDVNCYLFFNNDKHEFYRARTTVAEFPNGFGDVELYMQSSSQDLFEATNVYKVGDTGQYMLIVEAIGSDGRRYFRSWTSDRLDANFGEWTPLADTESNPFARSNNVSFPGGAWTRDISHGEMVRDQVDQTMTIDPCDMQYLYQGMNPNSSGEYSQLPWRLGLLTHTNPACESDGDPTDPPDDETTDPPDTGECTAAIEVVNDWGSGWQGNVTVTAGGSALDGWSLTWDWPGGQSIDSAWNADWSQSGSMVSAADVGWNGSVAAGQSREVFGFVASGTGAEPQVTCSSA
;
A
#
# COMPACT_ATOMS: atom_id res chain seq x y z
N MET A 1 -88.79 -11.03 -33.06
CA MET A 1 -89.30 -10.46 -34.29
C MET A 1 -88.12 -9.96 -35.08
N SER A 2 -87.98 -10.51 -36.13
CA SER A 2 -87.64 -10.28 -37.55
C SER A 2 -86.10 -10.22 -37.75
N THR A 3 -85.62 -11.17 -38.37
CA THR A 3 -85.57 -11.69 -39.76
C THR A 3 -84.38 -11.06 -40.57
N THR A 4 -83.41 -11.92 -40.88
CA THR A 4 -82.77 -12.23 -42.16
C THR A 4 -82.14 -11.09 -42.97
N LEU A 5 -80.89 -11.24 -43.46
CA LEU A 5 -80.64 -11.92 -44.76
C LEU A 5 -79.17 -12.17 -45.02
N ARG A 6 -78.87 -13.31 -45.61
CA ARG A 6 -77.58 -13.74 -46.19
C ARG A 6 -77.30 -12.96 -47.48
N THR A 7 -76.03 -12.71 -47.72
CA THR A 7 -75.51 -12.81 -49.10
C THR A 7 -74.08 -13.38 -49.09
N ARG A 8 -73.89 -14.42 -49.85
CA ARG A 8 -72.61 -15.05 -50.22
C ARG A 8 -72.00 -14.30 -51.39
N SER A 9 -70.70 -14.04 -51.31
CA SER A 9 -69.95 -13.79 -52.52
C SER A 9 -68.64 -14.56 -52.47
N LYS A 10 -68.43 -15.38 -53.46
CA LYS A 10 -67.21 -16.13 -53.75
C LYS A 10 -66.20 -15.18 -54.37
N ALA A 11 -64.96 -15.20 -53.87
CA ALA A 11 -63.83 -14.64 -54.61
C ALA A 11 -62.59 -15.55 -54.41
N LEU A 12 -62.15 -15.91 -55.50
CA LEU A 12 -61.03 -16.54 -56.14
C LEU A 12 -59.72 -16.47 -55.30
N ALA A 13 -59.11 -17.65 -55.07
CA ALA A 13 -57.72 -17.79 -54.51
C ALA A 13 -56.75 -17.56 -55.67
N VAL A 14 -55.83 -16.61 -55.44
CA VAL A 14 -54.59 -16.49 -56.23
C VAL A 14 -53.46 -16.80 -55.26
N ALA A 15 -52.76 -17.92 -55.44
CA ALA A 15 -51.59 -18.32 -54.75
C ALA A 15 -50.39 -17.54 -55.33
N VAL A 16 -49.76 -16.67 -54.51
CA VAL A 16 -48.47 -16.10 -54.82
C VAL A 16 -47.45 -16.77 -53.85
N ALA A 17 -46.60 -17.60 -54.41
CA ALA A 17 -45.48 -18.17 -53.72
C ALA A 17 -44.37 -17.08 -53.51
N ALA A 18 -44.21 -16.58 -52.29
CA ALA A 18 -43.11 -15.74 -51.97
C ALA A 18 -42.02 -16.63 -51.29
N ALA A 19 -40.91 -16.81 -51.99
CA ALA A 19 -39.72 -17.43 -51.44
C ALA A 19 -39.07 -16.46 -50.40
N ALA A 20 -39.19 -16.77 -49.11
CA ALA A 20 -38.49 -16.06 -48.08
C ALA A 20 -37.04 -16.62 -47.97
N ALA A 21 -36.06 -15.87 -48.48
CA ALA A 21 -34.65 -16.13 -48.19
C ALA A 21 -34.37 -15.73 -46.73
N LEU A 22 -34.14 -16.70 -45.86
CA LEU A 22 -33.59 -16.47 -44.49
C LEU A 22 -32.14 -16.06 -44.67
N ALA A 23 -31.82 -14.77 -44.51
CA ALA A 23 -30.50 -14.31 -44.29
C ALA A 23 -30.16 -14.58 -42.78
N VAL A 24 -29.39 -15.61 -42.51
CA VAL A 24 -28.77 -15.81 -41.18
C VAL A 24 -27.68 -14.78 -41.05
N ALA A 25 -27.95 -13.68 -40.34
CA ALA A 25 -26.93 -12.76 -39.90
C ALA A 25 -26.16 -13.43 -38.76
N THR A 26 -24.98 -13.94 -39.06
CA THR A 26 -24.00 -14.31 -38.03
C THR A 26 -23.53 -13.02 -37.34
N VAL A 27 -24.09 -12.75 -36.17
CA VAL A 27 -23.52 -11.75 -35.27
C VAL A 27 -22.19 -12.34 -34.72
N THR A 28 -21.09 -11.99 -35.36
CA THR A 28 -19.79 -12.16 -34.73
C THR A 28 -19.75 -11.18 -33.56
N ALA A 29 -19.86 -11.69 -32.34
CA ALA A 29 -19.50 -10.92 -31.14
C ALA A 29 -18.03 -10.54 -31.31
N VAL A 30 -17.78 -9.29 -31.60
CA VAL A 30 -16.43 -8.70 -31.42
C VAL A 30 -16.26 -8.66 -29.93
N ALA A 31 -15.48 -9.60 -29.37
CA ALA A 31 -14.96 -9.46 -28.05
C ALA A 31 -14.11 -8.16 -28.08
N ASN A 32 -14.58 -7.13 -27.40
CA ASN A 32 -13.69 -6.01 -27.10
C ASN A 32 -12.51 -6.62 -26.33
N PRO A 33 -11.27 -6.46 -26.82
CA PRO A 33 -10.13 -6.79 -25.98
C PRO A 33 -10.28 -5.95 -24.71
N SER A 34 -10.20 -6.58 -23.56
CA SER A 34 -9.93 -5.85 -22.30
C SER A 34 -8.82 -4.87 -22.60
N PRO A 35 -8.90 -3.62 -22.13
CA PRO A 35 -7.77 -2.70 -22.27
C PRO A 35 -6.53 -3.45 -21.77
N ALA A 36 -5.51 -3.54 -22.61
CA ALA A 36 -4.22 -3.98 -22.16
C ALA A 36 -3.88 -3.05 -21.02
N LEU A 37 -3.56 -3.60 -19.84
CA LEU A 37 -3.00 -2.85 -18.72
C LEU A 37 -1.92 -1.94 -19.31
N ALA A 38 -1.91 -0.67 -18.94
CA ALA A 38 -0.80 0.20 -19.26
C ALA A 38 0.47 -0.56 -18.84
N GLN A 39 1.37 -0.83 -19.77
CA GLN A 39 2.61 -1.51 -19.45
C GLN A 39 3.37 -0.58 -18.50
N GLY A 40 3.51 -0.97 -17.24
CA GLY A 40 4.21 -0.19 -16.24
C GLY A 40 3.60 -0.22 -14.83
N GLU A 41 2.31 -0.43 -14.69
CA GLU A 41 1.65 -0.43 -13.37
C GLU A 41 1.14 -1.83 -13.04
N ALA A 42 1.90 -2.61 -12.29
CA ALA A 42 1.47 -3.93 -11.84
C ALA A 42 1.93 -4.20 -10.40
N LEU A 43 1.12 -4.95 -9.66
CA LEU A 43 1.56 -5.50 -8.38
C LEU A 43 2.52 -6.67 -8.63
N PRO A 44 3.58 -6.81 -7.82
CA PRO A 44 4.49 -7.96 -7.93
C PRO A 44 3.83 -9.24 -7.41
N ASP A 45 4.27 -10.40 -7.89
CA ASP A 45 3.83 -11.71 -7.39
C ASP A 45 4.27 -11.98 -5.94
N SER A 46 5.27 -11.25 -5.45
CA SER A 46 5.77 -11.30 -4.08
C SER A 46 6.30 -9.94 -3.67
N PHE A 47 6.13 -9.59 -2.41
CA PHE A 47 6.55 -8.30 -1.87
C PHE A 47 7.86 -8.43 -1.09
N GLN A 48 8.73 -7.42 -1.21
CA GLN A 48 9.90 -7.22 -0.37
C GLN A 48 9.85 -5.79 0.20
N TRP A 49 10.17 -5.64 1.46
CA TRP A 49 10.08 -4.38 2.16
C TRP A 49 11.36 -4.05 2.90
N GLU A 50 11.62 -2.76 3.05
CA GLU A 50 12.58 -2.24 4.00
C GLU A 50 11.85 -1.45 5.08
N SER A 51 12.21 -1.66 6.34
CA SER A 51 11.63 -0.98 7.49
C SER A 51 12.55 0.06 8.07
N THR A 52 12.02 1.24 8.35
CA THR A 52 12.64 2.15 9.31
C THR A 52 12.78 1.49 10.69
N GLY A 53 13.58 2.08 11.58
CA GLY A 53 13.46 1.84 13.02
C GLY A 53 12.10 2.29 13.57
N PRO A 54 11.88 2.23 14.90
CA PRO A 54 10.67 2.77 15.51
C PRO A 54 10.61 4.29 15.30
N LEU A 55 9.77 4.70 14.34
CA LEU A 55 9.73 6.07 13.83
C LEU A 55 8.98 7.02 14.76
N VAL A 56 7.81 6.59 15.29
CA VAL A 56 6.95 7.44 16.13
C VAL A 56 6.59 6.73 17.42
N ALA A 57 6.79 7.45 18.54
CA ALA A 57 6.34 7.07 19.89
C ALA A 57 5.21 8.02 20.36
N PRO A 58 4.34 7.62 21.30
CA PRO A 58 3.33 8.53 21.82
C PRO A 58 3.97 9.65 22.62
N GLN A 59 3.58 10.90 22.37
CA GLN A 59 3.91 12.05 23.20
C GLN A 59 2.85 12.19 24.32
N GLN A 60 3.25 12.69 25.48
CA GLN A 60 2.37 12.80 26.67
C GLN A 60 1.44 14.02 26.55
N THR A 61 0.55 14.00 25.56
CA THR A 61 -0.37 15.11 25.24
C THR A 61 -1.80 14.91 25.77
N ALA A 62 -2.11 13.73 26.34
CA ALA A 62 -3.42 13.43 26.90
C ALA A 62 -3.56 14.00 28.33
N PRO A 63 -4.52 14.90 28.60
CA PRO A 63 -4.71 15.47 29.94
C PRO A 63 -4.97 14.40 31.02
N GLY A 64 -4.11 14.34 32.03
CA GLY A 64 -4.25 13.44 33.18
C GLY A 64 -4.08 11.96 32.89
N ARG A 65 -3.52 11.59 31.73
CA ARG A 65 -3.30 10.20 31.31
C ARG A 65 -1.83 10.01 30.90
N THR A 66 -1.30 8.81 31.13
CA THR A 66 0.05 8.42 30.71
C THR A 66 -0.06 7.50 29.50
N LEU A 67 0.29 8.00 28.32
CA LEU A 67 0.23 7.25 27.07
C LEU A 67 1.40 6.26 26.98
N VAL A 68 1.10 5.02 26.61
CA VAL A 68 2.08 3.93 26.50
C VAL A 68 2.28 3.46 25.05
N SER A 69 1.28 3.63 24.19
CA SER A 69 1.34 3.19 22.78
C SER A 69 0.74 4.18 21.81
N ILE A 70 1.20 4.07 20.55
CA ILE A 70 0.61 4.66 19.36
C ILE A 70 0.44 3.55 18.34
N LYS A 71 -0.75 3.44 17.73
CA LYS A 71 -1.23 2.30 16.95
C LYS A 71 -2.16 2.73 15.83
N ASP A 72 -2.51 1.75 14.97
CA ASP A 72 -3.59 1.86 13.99
C ASP A 72 -3.51 3.19 13.21
N PRO A 73 -2.39 3.51 12.54
CA PRO A 73 -2.23 4.78 11.87
C PRO A 73 -3.07 4.85 10.59
N SER A 74 -3.59 6.06 10.30
CA SER A 74 -4.11 6.44 9.00
C SER A 74 -3.37 7.67 8.49
N VAL A 75 -3.00 7.70 7.22
CA VAL A 75 -2.12 8.71 6.64
C VAL A 75 -2.63 9.24 5.31
N VAL A 76 -2.48 10.56 5.12
CA VAL A 76 -2.63 11.22 3.82
C VAL A 76 -1.44 12.15 3.58
N GLN A 77 -1.04 12.27 2.32
CA GLN A 77 -0.16 13.34 1.88
C GLN A 77 -1.02 14.42 1.21
N TYR A 78 -1.06 15.60 1.80
CA TYR A 78 -1.87 16.70 1.32
C TYR A 78 -1.04 17.99 1.25
N GLN A 79 -1.05 18.66 0.08
CA GLN A 79 -0.25 19.87 -0.19
C GLN A 79 1.26 19.68 0.07
N GLY A 80 1.77 18.46 -0.15
CA GLY A 80 3.18 18.12 0.03
C GLY A 80 3.57 17.77 1.48
N GLU A 81 2.62 17.77 2.42
CA GLU A 81 2.85 17.41 3.83
C GLU A 81 2.11 16.14 4.21
N TYR A 82 2.72 15.34 5.10
CA TYR A 82 2.07 14.17 5.68
C TYR A 82 1.24 14.55 6.90
N HIS A 83 0.03 14.00 6.96
CA HIS A 83 -0.91 14.15 8.08
C HIS A 83 -1.34 12.76 8.55
N VAL A 84 -1.12 12.46 9.82
CA VAL A 84 -1.35 11.14 10.40
C VAL A 84 -2.31 11.23 11.58
N TYR A 85 -3.31 10.39 11.56
CA TYR A 85 -4.20 10.11 12.67
C TYR A 85 -3.90 8.71 13.20
N ALA A 86 -3.88 8.50 14.51
CA ALA A 86 -3.53 7.22 15.10
C ALA A 86 -4.26 6.99 16.42
N THR A 87 -4.37 5.74 16.82
CA THR A 87 -4.86 5.36 18.15
C THR A 87 -3.76 5.52 19.18
N THR A 88 -4.10 6.00 20.38
CA THR A 88 -3.23 5.92 21.56
C THR A 88 -3.90 5.10 22.65
N ALA A 89 -3.08 4.37 23.42
CA ALA A 89 -3.54 3.72 24.64
C ALA A 89 -2.75 4.22 25.86
N ASP A 90 -3.39 4.22 27.04
CA ASP A 90 -2.78 4.68 28.29
C ASP A 90 -2.68 3.59 29.35
N THR A 91 -1.96 3.90 30.44
CA THR A 91 -1.75 2.98 31.59
C THR A 91 -3.04 2.58 32.31
N GLY A 92 -4.15 3.28 32.10
CA GLY A 92 -5.48 2.96 32.62
C GLY A 92 -6.30 2.06 31.70
N GLY A 93 -5.75 1.63 30.56
CA GLY A 93 -6.47 0.84 29.55
C GLY A 93 -7.44 1.66 28.69
N GLY A 94 -7.33 3.00 28.71
CA GLY A 94 -8.15 3.88 27.87
C GLY A 94 -7.55 4.04 26.48
N TRP A 95 -8.43 4.13 25.48
CA TRP A 95 -8.09 4.30 24.06
C TRP A 95 -8.63 5.64 23.56
N SER A 96 -7.84 6.33 22.74
CA SER A 96 -8.22 7.60 22.14
C SER A 96 -7.42 7.86 20.88
N LEU A 97 -7.77 8.92 20.14
CA LEU A 97 -7.07 9.32 18.93
C LEU A 97 -6.05 10.41 19.21
N THR A 98 -5.00 10.43 18.43
CA THR A 98 -4.02 11.50 18.31
C THR A 98 -3.82 11.86 16.85
N TYR A 99 -3.39 13.09 16.60
CA TYR A 99 -2.95 13.58 15.31
C TYR A 99 -1.50 14.05 15.42
N PHE A 100 -0.73 13.86 14.36
CA PHE A 100 0.55 14.53 14.11
C PHE A 100 0.76 14.70 12.60
N GLY A 101 1.45 15.75 12.18
CA GLY A 101 1.60 16.02 10.75
C GLY A 101 2.28 17.36 10.49
N GLY A 102 2.17 17.84 9.24
CA GLY A 102 2.82 19.06 8.79
C GLY A 102 4.32 18.84 8.53
N PHE A 103 4.72 17.64 8.15
CA PHE A 103 6.09 17.32 7.78
C PHE A 103 6.16 16.78 6.34
N THR A 104 7.27 17.05 5.66
CA THR A 104 7.49 16.69 4.26
C THR A 104 8.38 15.46 4.09
N ASP A 105 9.02 15.02 5.18
CA ASP A 105 9.96 13.89 5.19
C ASP A 105 9.76 13.06 6.46
N TRP A 106 9.75 11.74 6.32
CA TRP A 106 9.48 10.81 7.42
C TRP A 106 10.50 10.88 8.57
N SER A 107 11.72 11.34 8.32
CA SER A 107 12.71 11.59 9.39
C SER A 107 12.25 12.65 10.40
N GLN A 108 11.32 13.51 10.01
CA GLN A 108 10.74 14.56 10.87
C GLN A 108 9.59 14.04 11.75
N ALA A 109 8.98 12.90 11.39
CA ALA A 109 7.78 12.36 12.05
C ALA A 109 7.95 12.18 13.57
N ALA A 110 9.14 11.75 14.03
CA ALA A 110 9.44 11.56 15.46
C ALA A 110 9.31 12.85 16.28
N SER A 111 9.60 14.02 15.66
CA SER A 111 9.57 15.34 16.31
C SER A 111 8.28 16.12 16.03
N ALA A 112 7.43 15.66 15.14
CA ALA A 112 6.16 16.30 14.82
C ALA A 112 5.27 16.39 16.09
N PRO A 113 4.73 17.58 16.43
CA PRO A 113 3.90 17.74 17.62
C PRO A 113 2.63 16.88 17.52
N GLN A 114 2.32 16.14 18.59
CA GLN A 114 1.08 15.36 18.67
C GLN A 114 -0.03 16.15 19.35
N THR A 115 -1.24 16.09 18.77
CA THR A 115 -2.47 16.65 19.34
C THR A 115 -3.39 15.51 19.74
N HIS A 116 -3.67 15.38 21.02
CA HIS A 116 -4.60 14.36 21.52
C HIS A 116 -6.04 14.80 21.28
N LEU A 117 -6.82 14.01 20.52
CA LEU A 117 -8.12 14.44 20.02
C LEU A 117 -9.24 14.48 21.07
N SER A 118 -9.01 14.01 22.30
CA SER A 118 -9.95 14.24 23.40
C SER A 118 -10.09 15.72 23.77
N THR A 119 -9.20 16.58 23.30
CA THR A 119 -9.25 18.05 23.50
C THR A 119 -10.00 18.78 22.40
N THR A 120 -10.53 18.06 21.42
CA THR A 120 -11.36 18.57 20.31
C THR A 120 -12.83 18.23 20.51
N ALA A 121 -13.70 18.55 19.57
CA ALA A 121 -15.11 18.16 19.61
C ALA A 121 -15.35 16.64 19.50
N ILE A 122 -14.35 15.85 19.05
CA ILE A 122 -14.37 14.38 19.07
C ILE A 122 -14.56 13.88 20.52
N GLY A 123 -13.94 14.54 21.50
CA GLY A 123 -14.11 14.26 22.90
C GLY A 123 -13.41 13.00 23.38
N GLY A 124 -13.56 12.74 24.68
CA GLY A 124 -13.02 11.57 25.36
C GLY A 124 -13.87 10.31 25.20
N GLY A 125 -13.37 9.21 25.77
CA GLY A 125 -13.98 7.87 25.71
C GLY A 125 -13.27 7.00 24.65
N TYR A 126 -13.84 5.82 24.40
CA TYR A 126 -13.28 4.88 23.42
C TYR A 126 -13.34 5.45 22.01
N ARG A 127 -12.18 5.65 21.42
CA ARG A 127 -11.95 6.10 20.03
C ARG A 127 -10.71 5.39 19.54
N ALA A 128 -10.80 4.66 18.40
CA ALA A 128 -9.66 3.88 17.88
C ALA A 128 -9.79 3.65 16.38
N ALA A 129 -8.70 3.14 15.77
CA ALA A 129 -8.57 2.73 14.39
C ALA A 129 -9.12 3.79 13.41
N PRO A 130 -8.44 4.94 13.28
CA PRO A 130 -8.89 6.01 12.40
C PRO A 130 -8.63 5.68 10.93
N GLN A 131 -9.45 6.30 10.05
CA GLN A 131 -9.18 6.45 8.62
C GLN A 131 -9.51 7.89 8.22
N VAL A 132 -8.58 8.59 7.59
CA VAL A 132 -8.78 9.96 7.10
C VAL A 132 -8.78 9.99 5.60
N PHE A 133 -9.77 10.64 4.97
CA PHE A 133 -9.83 10.83 3.52
C PHE A 133 -10.71 12.01 3.13
N TYR A 134 -10.52 12.51 1.90
CA TYR A 134 -11.36 13.53 1.27
C TYR A 134 -12.49 12.85 0.48
N PHE A 135 -13.72 13.27 0.69
CA PHE A 135 -14.86 12.80 -0.09
C PHE A 135 -15.20 13.83 -1.15
N GLU A 136 -14.62 13.67 -2.34
CA GLU A 136 -14.70 14.62 -3.45
C GLU A 136 -16.15 15.03 -3.83
N PRO A 137 -17.14 14.10 -3.87
CA PRO A 137 -18.49 14.45 -4.29
C PRO A 137 -19.20 15.46 -3.36
N ARG A 138 -18.67 15.73 -2.17
CA ARG A 138 -19.22 16.69 -1.18
C ARG A 138 -18.25 17.79 -0.79
N ASP A 139 -17.00 17.75 -1.27
CA ASP A 139 -15.94 18.68 -0.86
C ASP A 139 -15.75 18.66 0.68
N GLU A 140 -15.66 17.45 1.27
CA GLU A 140 -15.60 17.25 2.72
C GLU A 140 -14.48 16.28 3.10
N TRP A 141 -13.71 16.61 4.17
CA TRP A 141 -12.79 15.67 4.81
C TRP A 141 -13.48 14.85 5.88
N TYR A 142 -13.30 13.54 5.81
CA TYR A 142 -13.82 12.57 6.79
C TYR A 142 -12.68 12.00 7.62
N LEU A 143 -12.87 12.02 8.93
CA LEU A 143 -12.09 11.19 9.87
C LEU A 143 -13.04 10.14 10.40
N VAL A 144 -12.88 8.91 9.94
CA VAL A 144 -13.64 7.72 10.38
C VAL A 144 -12.92 7.10 11.56
N TYR A 145 -13.65 6.56 12.52
CA TYR A 145 -13.09 5.84 13.67
C TYR A 145 -14.17 5.04 14.40
N GLN A 146 -13.75 4.13 15.26
CA GLN A 146 -14.67 3.33 16.05
C GLN A 146 -14.99 3.97 17.41
N THR A 147 -16.29 3.91 17.80
CA THR A 147 -16.79 4.32 19.12
C THR A 147 -17.62 3.21 19.78
N GLY A 148 -17.56 2.00 19.26
CA GLY A 148 -18.52 0.91 19.42
C GLY A 148 -19.49 0.82 18.25
N LEU A 149 -19.60 1.88 17.43
CA LEU A 149 -20.24 1.96 16.12
C LEU A 149 -19.26 2.59 15.14
N PRO A 150 -19.45 2.41 13.83
CA PRO A 150 -18.70 3.13 12.81
C PRO A 150 -19.09 4.61 12.87
N SER A 151 -18.14 5.44 13.27
CA SER A 151 -18.36 6.86 13.49
C SER A 151 -17.43 7.69 12.60
N PHE A 152 -17.81 8.94 12.39
CA PHE A 152 -16.97 9.91 11.69
C PHE A 152 -17.11 11.31 12.29
N SER A 153 -16.12 12.13 12.05
CA SER A 153 -16.12 13.58 12.21
C SER A 153 -15.69 14.21 10.90
N LEU A 154 -16.21 15.40 10.60
CA LEU A 154 -15.74 16.21 9.49
C LEU A 154 -14.57 17.10 9.96
N LEU A 155 -13.63 17.36 9.05
CA LEU A 155 -12.51 18.26 9.25
C LEU A 155 -12.55 19.36 8.17
N ASP A 156 -12.02 20.55 8.48
CA ASP A 156 -11.83 21.60 7.46
C ASP A 156 -10.72 21.19 6.46
N ASP A 157 -9.65 20.56 6.97
CA ASP A 157 -8.56 19.95 6.22
C ASP A 157 -7.86 18.90 7.11
N PRO A 158 -7.02 17.99 6.56
CA PRO A 158 -6.41 16.91 7.35
C PRO A 158 -5.36 17.41 8.35
N GLY A 159 -4.83 18.64 8.19
CA GLY A 159 -3.88 19.28 9.11
C GLY A 159 -4.55 20.06 10.25
N SER A 160 -5.89 20.14 10.26
CA SER A 160 -6.66 20.93 11.21
C SER A 160 -7.48 20.09 12.18
N PRO A 161 -6.87 19.27 13.06
CA PRO A 161 -7.59 18.37 13.97
C PRO A 161 -8.52 19.09 14.96
N GLN A 162 -8.32 20.40 15.21
CA GLN A 162 -9.17 21.23 16.07
C GLN A 162 -10.50 21.62 15.40
N SER A 163 -10.60 21.55 14.07
CA SER A 163 -11.82 21.80 13.30
C SER A 163 -12.82 20.63 13.38
N ALA A 164 -12.39 19.48 13.90
CA ALA A 164 -13.20 18.27 13.94
C ALA A 164 -14.59 18.52 14.53
N THR A 165 -15.62 18.07 13.81
CA THR A 165 -17.00 18.07 14.34
C THR A 165 -17.18 17.01 15.42
N ALA A 166 -18.27 17.11 16.20
CA ALA A 166 -18.67 16.04 17.12
C ALA A 166 -18.95 14.74 16.35
N PRO A 167 -18.73 13.56 16.98
CA PRO A 167 -18.95 12.26 16.33
C PRO A 167 -20.36 12.09 15.78
N GLN A 168 -20.45 11.58 14.56
CA GLN A 168 -21.67 11.12 13.91
C GLN A 168 -21.48 9.65 13.54
N ASN A 169 -22.56 8.89 13.38
CA ASN A 169 -22.48 7.47 13.02
C ASN A 169 -22.96 7.24 11.60
N PHE A 170 -22.29 6.35 10.88
CA PHE A 170 -22.71 5.87 9.56
C PHE A 170 -24.00 5.03 9.65
N MET A 171 -24.15 4.30 10.76
CA MET A 171 -25.30 3.45 11.03
C MET A 171 -25.63 3.41 12.53
N ASN A 172 -26.87 3.11 12.87
CA ASN A 172 -27.33 3.01 14.26
C ASN A 172 -27.19 1.61 14.84
N SER A 173 -26.85 0.62 14.04
CA SER A 173 -26.63 -0.78 14.41
C SER A 173 -25.82 -1.46 13.30
N HIS A 174 -24.96 -2.38 13.65
CA HIS A 174 -24.21 -3.19 12.67
C HIS A 174 -25.08 -4.18 11.90
N GLY A 175 -26.34 -4.40 12.32
CA GLY A 175 -27.21 -5.40 11.66
C GLY A 175 -26.80 -6.85 11.87
N ILE A 176 -25.80 -7.13 12.74
CA ILE A 176 -25.27 -8.47 13.02
C ILE A 176 -25.97 -9.03 14.25
N ALA A 177 -26.51 -10.25 14.16
CA ALA A 177 -27.32 -10.88 15.19
C ALA A 177 -26.62 -11.02 16.55
N ASP A 178 -25.30 -11.24 16.55
CA ASP A 178 -24.46 -11.46 17.73
C ASP A 178 -23.50 -10.30 18.04
N ALA A 179 -23.73 -9.11 17.50
CA ALA A 179 -22.84 -7.95 17.68
C ALA A 179 -22.63 -7.59 19.18
N ASN A 180 -23.56 -7.92 20.05
CA ASN A 180 -23.45 -7.69 21.49
C ASN A 180 -22.47 -8.64 22.21
N SER A 181 -22.00 -9.70 21.55
CA SER A 181 -21.11 -10.70 22.14
C SER A 181 -19.68 -10.62 21.59
N SER A 182 -19.41 -9.71 20.65
CA SER A 182 -18.11 -9.53 19.98
C SER A 182 -17.79 -8.04 19.87
N TYR A 183 -16.52 -7.71 19.92
CA TYR A 183 -16.05 -6.37 19.53
C TYR A 183 -16.14 -6.28 18.01
N ILE A 184 -16.75 -5.20 17.50
CA ILE A 184 -16.76 -4.83 16.09
C ILE A 184 -15.76 -3.71 15.93
N VAL A 185 -14.78 -3.88 15.04
CA VAL A 185 -13.58 -3.05 14.97
C VAL A 185 -13.15 -2.79 13.53
N ASP A 186 -12.21 -1.86 13.35
CA ASP A 186 -11.43 -1.59 12.15
C ASP A 186 -12.29 -1.27 10.93
N TYR A 187 -13.01 -0.16 11.02
CA TYR A 187 -13.86 0.34 9.94
C TYR A 187 -13.02 0.96 8.83
N TRP A 188 -13.24 0.49 7.60
CA TRP A 188 -12.59 0.97 6.41
C TRP A 188 -13.60 1.35 5.34
N VAL A 189 -13.53 2.58 4.82
CA VAL A 189 -14.38 3.08 3.73
C VAL A 189 -13.55 3.13 2.45
N ILE A 190 -14.13 2.66 1.35
CA ILE A 190 -13.64 2.85 -0.01
C ILE A 190 -14.84 2.98 -0.95
N CYS A 191 -14.72 3.80 -2.00
CA CYS A 191 -15.79 3.97 -2.99
C CYS A 191 -15.28 3.69 -4.40
N ASP A 192 -16.16 3.10 -5.23
CA ASP A 192 -16.08 3.16 -6.68
C ASP A 192 -16.92 4.34 -7.20
N ASP A 193 -17.13 4.44 -8.51
CA ASP A 193 -17.89 5.52 -9.12
C ASP A 193 -19.39 5.54 -8.73
N VAL A 194 -19.91 4.45 -8.19
CA VAL A 194 -21.34 4.25 -7.92
C VAL A 194 -21.65 4.06 -6.46
N ASN A 195 -20.83 3.27 -5.77
CA ASN A 195 -21.08 2.83 -4.41
C ASN A 195 -19.90 3.14 -3.48
N CYS A 196 -20.23 3.32 -2.20
CA CYS A 196 -19.27 3.30 -1.10
C CYS A 196 -19.47 2.03 -0.26
N TYR A 197 -18.39 1.42 0.12
CA TYR A 197 -18.32 0.20 0.90
C TYR A 197 -17.72 0.50 2.26
N LEU A 198 -18.29 -0.06 3.30
CA LEU A 198 -17.78 -0.03 4.66
C LEU A 198 -17.41 -1.46 5.06
N PHE A 199 -16.11 -1.72 5.16
CA PHE A 199 -15.57 -2.99 5.64
C PHE A 199 -15.30 -2.90 7.13
N PHE A 200 -15.50 -4.01 7.86
CA PHE A 200 -15.20 -4.12 9.28
C PHE A 200 -15.16 -5.58 9.72
N ASN A 201 -14.62 -5.85 10.88
CA ASN A 201 -14.48 -7.21 11.39
C ASN A 201 -14.86 -7.33 12.86
N ASN A 202 -14.96 -8.56 13.32
CA ASN A 202 -15.10 -8.88 14.74
C ASN A 202 -13.89 -9.71 15.22
N ASP A 203 -13.78 -9.86 16.54
CA ASP A 203 -12.73 -10.68 17.17
C ASP A 203 -12.97 -12.20 17.10
N LYS A 204 -13.92 -12.63 16.25
CA LYS A 204 -14.23 -14.04 15.94
C LYS A 204 -13.85 -14.44 14.52
N HIS A 205 -12.93 -13.68 13.89
CA HIS A 205 -12.45 -13.95 12.54
C HIS A 205 -13.56 -13.88 11.46
N GLU A 206 -14.55 -13.03 11.66
CA GLU A 206 -15.63 -12.75 10.74
C GLU A 206 -15.49 -11.31 10.22
N PHE A 207 -15.53 -11.15 8.91
CA PHE A 207 -15.36 -9.89 8.20
C PHE A 207 -16.64 -9.56 7.46
N TYR A 208 -17.08 -8.32 7.61
CA TYR A 208 -18.35 -7.84 7.11
C TYR A 208 -18.14 -6.68 6.13
N ARG A 209 -19.09 -6.54 5.22
CA ARG A 209 -19.19 -5.43 4.30
C ARG A 209 -20.60 -4.87 4.31
N ALA A 210 -20.74 -3.54 4.40
CA ALA A 210 -21.97 -2.82 4.17
C ALA A 210 -21.80 -1.91 2.95
N ARG A 211 -22.88 -1.54 2.28
CA ARG A 211 -22.84 -0.72 1.08
C ARG A 211 -23.88 0.39 1.13
N THR A 212 -23.52 1.54 0.54
CA THR A 212 -24.41 2.65 0.18
C THR A 212 -24.03 3.19 -1.19
N THR A 213 -24.83 4.08 -1.76
CA THR A 213 -24.42 4.78 -2.99
C THR A 213 -23.54 6.00 -2.67
N VAL A 214 -22.69 6.41 -3.61
CA VAL A 214 -21.89 7.66 -3.51
C VAL A 214 -22.82 8.86 -3.23
N ALA A 215 -24.00 8.91 -3.84
CA ALA A 215 -24.97 9.99 -3.66
C ALA A 215 -25.55 10.05 -2.24
N GLU A 216 -25.74 8.91 -1.57
CA GLU A 216 -26.32 8.83 -0.22
C GLU A 216 -25.27 8.93 0.89
N PHE A 217 -24.00 8.61 0.58
CA PHE A 217 -22.91 8.68 1.57
C PHE A 217 -22.90 10.04 2.29
N PRO A 218 -22.69 10.11 3.61
CA PRO A 218 -22.30 9.06 4.57
C PRO A 218 -23.50 8.25 5.15
N ASN A 219 -24.70 8.43 4.64
CA ASN A 219 -25.90 7.72 5.07
C ASN A 219 -26.19 6.49 4.19
N GLY A 220 -27.26 5.77 4.49
CA GLY A 220 -27.77 4.72 3.63
C GLY A 220 -27.03 3.39 3.73
N PHE A 221 -26.00 3.26 4.56
CA PHE A 221 -25.36 1.97 4.79
C PHE A 221 -26.34 0.94 5.33
N GLY A 222 -26.50 -0.14 4.58
CA GLY A 222 -27.40 -1.25 4.88
C GLY A 222 -26.85 -2.55 4.26
N ASP A 223 -27.68 -3.58 4.24
CA ASP A 223 -27.36 -4.88 3.64
C ASP A 223 -25.99 -5.41 4.11
N VAL A 224 -25.78 -5.42 5.43
CA VAL A 224 -24.54 -5.94 6.02
C VAL A 224 -24.44 -7.43 5.72
N GLU A 225 -23.38 -7.81 5.05
CA GLU A 225 -23.11 -9.19 4.66
C GLU A 225 -21.84 -9.71 5.31
N LEU A 226 -21.83 -11.00 5.65
CA LEU A 226 -20.62 -11.72 6.01
C LEU A 226 -19.80 -11.89 4.73
N TYR A 227 -18.68 -11.19 4.67
CA TYR A 227 -17.86 -11.09 3.47
C TYR A 227 -16.81 -12.19 3.39
N MET A 228 -16.10 -12.42 4.50
CA MET A 228 -15.15 -13.53 4.64
C MET A 228 -15.14 -14.05 6.08
N GLN A 229 -14.72 -15.28 6.26
CA GLN A 229 -14.65 -15.94 7.56
C GLN A 229 -13.56 -16.99 7.57
N SER A 230 -12.88 -17.13 8.72
CA SER A 230 -11.98 -18.24 9.00
C SER A 230 -12.30 -18.89 10.34
N SER A 231 -11.83 -20.12 10.52
CA SER A 231 -11.86 -20.83 11.82
C SER A 231 -10.57 -20.64 12.62
N SER A 232 -9.60 -19.92 12.08
CA SER A 232 -8.27 -19.71 12.64
C SER A 232 -7.82 -18.25 12.48
N GLN A 233 -6.72 -17.90 13.13
CA GLN A 233 -6.17 -16.54 13.11
C GLN A 233 -5.43 -16.16 11.81
N ASP A 234 -5.55 -16.97 10.78
CA ASP A 234 -5.11 -16.66 9.42
C ASP A 234 -5.96 -15.58 8.72
N LEU A 235 -7.09 -15.22 9.31
CA LEU A 235 -7.85 -13.99 9.10
C LEU A 235 -8.13 -13.41 10.49
N PHE A 236 -7.51 -12.30 10.87
CA PHE A 236 -7.60 -11.81 12.25
C PHE A 236 -8.35 -10.48 12.35
N GLU A 237 -7.80 -9.38 11.84
CA GLU A 237 -8.41 -8.03 11.92
C GLU A 237 -7.86 -7.10 10.82
N ALA A 238 -8.14 -5.80 10.88
CA ALA A 238 -7.55 -4.74 10.07
C ALA A 238 -7.64 -4.96 8.55
N THR A 239 -8.87 -4.96 8.03
CA THR A 239 -9.13 -5.01 6.59
C THR A 239 -8.93 -3.66 5.95
N ASN A 240 -8.01 -3.56 4.98
CA ASN A 240 -7.88 -2.40 4.11
C ASN A 240 -8.06 -2.82 2.65
N VAL A 241 -8.71 -1.97 1.87
CA VAL A 241 -8.91 -2.18 0.43
C VAL A 241 -8.44 -0.94 -0.31
N TYR A 242 -7.62 -1.13 -1.35
CA TYR A 242 -7.03 -0.05 -2.13
C TYR A 242 -7.33 -0.25 -3.61
N LYS A 243 -7.53 0.85 -4.33
CA LYS A 243 -7.47 0.86 -5.79
C LYS A 243 -5.99 0.90 -6.20
N VAL A 244 -5.61 0.09 -7.17
CA VAL A 244 -4.23 -0.04 -7.64
C VAL A 244 -4.03 0.82 -8.88
N GLY A 245 -3.47 2.00 -8.73
CA GLY A 245 -3.24 2.94 -9.83
C GLY A 245 -4.40 3.04 -10.80
N ASP A 246 -4.11 3.10 -12.08
CA ASP A 246 -5.10 3.06 -13.17
C ASP A 246 -5.32 1.65 -13.76
N THR A 247 -4.89 0.59 -13.07
CA THR A 247 -4.96 -0.80 -13.54
C THR A 247 -6.39 -1.34 -13.63
N GLY A 248 -7.36 -0.70 -12.99
CA GLY A 248 -8.73 -1.21 -12.82
C GLY A 248 -8.82 -2.33 -11.77
N GLN A 249 -7.76 -2.58 -11.01
CA GLN A 249 -7.74 -3.58 -9.94
C GLN A 249 -7.87 -2.94 -8.56
N TYR A 250 -8.33 -3.76 -7.62
CA TYR A 250 -8.31 -3.49 -6.18
C TYR A 250 -7.44 -4.51 -5.48
N MET A 251 -6.73 -4.08 -4.45
CA MET A 251 -5.97 -4.94 -3.54
C MET A 251 -6.62 -4.91 -2.15
N LEU A 252 -6.95 -6.09 -1.65
CA LEU A 252 -7.41 -6.32 -0.28
C LEU A 252 -6.23 -6.81 0.54
N ILE A 253 -6.00 -6.23 1.70
CA ILE A 253 -5.08 -6.75 2.71
C ILE A 253 -5.81 -7.02 4.02
N VAL A 254 -5.39 -8.05 4.74
CA VAL A 254 -5.97 -8.46 6.03
C VAL A 254 -4.86 -8.87 6.98
N GLU A 255 -4.92 -8.40 8.21
CA GLU A 255 -4.01 -8.83 9.25
C GLU A 255 -4.31 -10.28 9.68
N ALA A 256 -3.25 -11.05 9.87
CA ALA A 256 -3.26 -12.44 10.32
C ALA A 256 -2.27 -12.64 11.47
N ILE A 257 -2.44 -13.71 12.22
CA ILE A 257 -1.47 -14.18 13.23
C ILE A 257 -0.85 -15.46 12.71
N GLY A 258 0.47 -15.43 12.50
CA GLY A 258 1.24 -16.56 11.98
C GLY A 258 1.43 -17.69 12.99
N SER A 259 1.97 -18.79 12.51
CA SER A 259 2.27 -19.99 13.31
C SER A 259 3.24 -19.73 14.46
N ASP A 260 4.02 -18.64 14.41
CA ASP A 260 4.91 -18.15 15.45
C ASP A 260 4.22 -17.17 16.44
N GLY A 261 2.92 -16.93 16.28
CA GLY A 261 2.12 -16.01 17.09
C GLY A 261 2.39 -14.53 16.78
N ARG A 262 3.02 -14.22 15.64
CA ARG A 262 3.35 -12.85 15.22
C ARG A 262 2.38 -12.34 14.16
N ARG A 263 2.16 -11.04 14.17
CA ARG A 263 1.26 -10.33 13.25
C ARG A 263 1.91 -10.19 11.89
N TYR A 264 1.10 -10.38 10.82
CA TYR A 264 1.51 -10.18 9.44
C TYR A 264 0.28 -9.89 8.56
N PHE A 265 0.50 -9.46 7.32
CA PHE A 265 -0.57 -9.19 6.36
C PHE A 265 -0.55 -10.18 5.21
N ARG A 266 -1.75 -10.54 4.77
CA ARG A 266 -2.06 -11.33 3.57
C ARG A 266 -2.75 -10.43 2.56
N SER A 267 -2.68 -10.75 1.25
CA SER A 267 -3.30 -9.94 0.20
C SER A 267 -3.97 -10.75 -0.89
N TRP A 268 -4.99 -10.13 -1.50
CA TRP A 268 -5.77 -10.63 -2.64
C TRP A 268 -6.06 -9.48 -3.59
N THR A 269 -6.38 -9.78 -4.87
CA THR A 269 -6.79 -8.81 -5.87
C THR A 269 -8.15 -9.13 -6.47
N SER A 270 -8.86 -8.10 -6.95
CA SER A 270 -10.11 -8.22 -7.71
C SER A 270 -10.23 -7.03 -8.66
N ASP A 271 -11.01 -7.19 -9.74
CA ASP A 271 -11.38 -6.12 -10.66
C ASP A 271 -12.60 -5.30 -10.21
N ARG A 272 -13.19 -5.63 -9.04
CA ARG A 272 -14.38 -4.95 -8.52
C ARG A 272 -14.52 -5.07 -7.00
N LEU A 273 -15.06 -4.02 -6.37
CA LEU A 273 -15.27 -3.94 -4.92
C LEU A 273 -16.46 -4.78 -4.43
N ASP A 274 -17.43 -5.05 -5.30
CA ASP A 274 -18.62 -5.84 -4.95
C ASP A 274 -18.42 -7.36 -5.14
N ALA A 275 -17.21 -7.79 -5.51
CA ALA A 275 -16.86 -9.22 -5.60
C ALA A 275 -17.08 -9.92 -4.25
N ASN A 276 -17.61 -11.15 -4.26
CA ASN A 276 -17.57 -12.00 -3.07
C ASN A 276 -16.13 -12.46 -2.80
N PHE A 277 -15.81 -12.80 -1.55
CA PHE A 277 -14.44 -13.18 -1.21
C PHE A 277 -13.87 -14.33 -2.07
N GLY A 278 -14.68 -15.33 -2.41
CA GLY A 278 -14.25 -16.43 -3.28
C GLY A 278 -13.96 -16.03 -4.74
N GLU A 279 -14.25 -14.79 -5.13
CA GLU A 279 -13.94 -14.22 -6.46
C GLU A 279 -12.67 -13.37 -6.43
N TRP A 280 -12.11 -13.09 -5.24
CA TRP A 280 -10.81 -12.45 -5.10
C TRP A 280 -9.69 -13.44 -5.35
N THR A 281 -8.70 -13.05 -6.12
CA THR A 281 -7.53 -13.86 -6.47
C THR A 281 -6.45 -13.70 -5.42
N PRO A 282 -5.97 -14.79 -4.79
CA PRO A 282 -4.81 -14.73 -3.89
C PRO A 282 -3.58 -14.13 -4.59
N LEU A 283 -2.90 -13.18 -3.94
CA LEU A 283 -1.67 -12.59 -4.45
C LEU A 283 -0.48 -12.97 -3.54
N ALA A 284 -0.48 -12.49 -2.32
CA ALA A 284 0.54 -12.79 -1.32
C ALA A 284 -0.18 -13.13 -0.01
N ASP A 285 -0.74 -14.35 0.05
CA ASP A 285 -1.74 -14.76 1.03
C ASP A 285 -1.28 -15.87 1.99
N THR A 286 0.03 -16.14 2.07
CA THR A 286 0.60 -17.19 2.93
C THR A 286 1.72 -16.66 3.82
N GLU A 287 2.05 -17.37 4.90
CA GLU A 287 3.20 -17.05 5.76
C GLU A 287 4.55 -17.08 5.02
N SER A 288 4.67 -17.89 3.97
CA SER A 288 5.88 -18.02 3.16
C SER A 288 5.96 -17.04 2.01
N ASN A 289 4.82 -16.52 1.55
CA ASN A 289 4.69 -15.45 0.59
C ASN A 289 3.65 -14.45 1.12
N PRO A 290 3.97 -13.63 2.14
CA PRO A 290 3.06 -12.65 2.74
C PRO A 290 3.08 -11.33 1.98
N PHE A 291 2.03 -10.52 2.14
CA PHE A 291 2.11 -9.12 1.77
C PHE A 291 3.19 -8.41 2.59
N ALA A 292 3.11 -8.46 3.92
CA ALA A 292 4.13 -7.90 4.81
C ALA A 292 4.25 -8.73 6.08
N ARG A 293 5.43 -9.29 6.34
CA ARG A 293 5.81 -10.07 7.52
C ARG A 293 7.29 -9.87 7.80
N SER A 294 7.73 -10.15 9.02
CA SER A 294 9.15 -10.03 9.40
C SER A 294 10.12 -10.89 8.57
N ASN A 295 9.64 -11.83 7.74
CA ASN A 295 10.48 -12.66 6.86
C ASN A 295 10.65 -12.08 5.44
N ASN A 296 9.84 -11.11 5.04
CA ASN A 296 9.99 -10.37 3.79
C ASN A 296 10.23 -8.86 4.03
N VAL A 297 10.69 -8.51 5.25
CA VAL A 297 11.07 -7.15 5.64
C VAL A 297 12.53 -7.13 6.04
N SER A 298 13.35 -6.30 5.39
CA SER A 298 14.70 -5.97 5.84
C SER A 298 14.66 -4.87 6.91
N PHE A 299 15.59 -4.92 7.86
CA PHE A 299 15.73 -3.95 8.95
C PHE A 299 17.19 -3.49 9.00
N PRO A 300 17.61 -2.50 8.22
CA PRO A 300 19.03 -2.07 8.17
C PRO A 300 19.60 -1.66 9.53
N GLY A 301 18.76 -1.05 10.39
CA GLY A 301 19.11 -0.68 11.77
C GLY A 301 19.00 -1.82 12.79
N GLY A 302 18.73 -3.07 12.36
CA GLY A 302 18.39 -4.21 13.20
C GLY A 302 16.90 -4.31 13.53
N ALA A 303 16.40 -5.54 13.59
CA ALA A 303 14.97 -5.83 13.79
C ALA A 303 14.50 -5.30 15.16
N TRP A 304 13.73 -4.24 15.16
CA TRP A 304 13.12 -3.64 16.35
C TRP A 304 11.76 -4.25 16.71
N THR A 305 11.14 -4.93 15.75
CA THR A 305 9.88 -5.64 15.90
C THR A 305 9.93 -6.98 15.17
N ARG A 306 9.00 -7.88 15.48
CA ARG A 306 8.68 -9.09 14.73
C ARG A 306 7.21 -9.09 14.28
N ASP A 307 6.46 -8.07 14.66
CA ASP A 307 5.07 -7.88 14.32
C ASP A 307 4.98 -6.78 13.26
N ILE A 308 4.44 -7.11 12.09
CA ILE A 308 3.97 -6.14 11.12
C ILE A 308 2.46 -6.13 11.28
N SER A 309 1.95 -5.11 11.97
CA SER A 309 0.57 -5.06 12.44
C SER A 309 -0.12 -3.80 11.96
N HIS A 310 -1.42 -3.67 12.18
CA HIS A 310 -2.36 -2.68 11.70
C HIS A 310 -1.70 -1.37 11.23
N GLY A 311 -1.96 -0.99 9.99
CA GLY A 311 -1.38 0.17 9.34
C GLY A 311 -2.18 0.60 8.13
N GLU A 312 -1.61 1.54 7.38
CA GLU A 312 -2.20 2.04 6.13
C GLU A 312 -1.12 2.30 5.09
N MET A 313 -1.42 2.00 3.82
CA MET A 313 -0.60 2.43 2.68
C MET A 313 -0.60 3.96 2.60
N VAL A 314 0.56 4.54 2.32
CA VAL A 314 0.62 5.93 1.88
C VAL A 314 -0.01 5.98 0.49
N ARG A 315 -1.12 6.70 0.38
CA ARG A 315 -1.91 6.73 -0.86
C ARG A 315 -1.40 7.81 -1.81
N ASP A 316 -1.48 7.53 -3.11
CA ASP A 316 -1.20 8.51 -4.16
C ASP A 316 -2.30 9.60 -4.20
N GLN A 317 -3.56 9.21 -3.98
CA GLN A 317 -4.69 10.11 -3.91
C GLN A 317 -5.27 10.20 -2.49
N VAL A 318 -5.76 11.38 -2.12
CA VAL A 318 -6.34 11.61 -0.78
C VAL A 318 -7.82 11.26 -0.69
N ASP A 319 -8.45 10.93 -1.83
CA ASP A 319 -9.89 10.80 -1.97
C ASP A 319 -10.42 9.41 -1.54
N GLN A 320 -11.74 9.25 -1.68
CA GLN A 320 -12.50 8.05 -1.30
C GLN A 320 -12.17 6.81 -2.14
N THR A 321 -11.40 6.91 -3.20
CA THR A 321 -11.01 5.76 -4.02
C THR A 321 -9.88 4.95 -3.40
N MET A 322 -9.19 5.50 -2.41
CA MET A 322 -8.06 4.86 -1.72
C MET A 322 -6.97 4.38 -2.70
N THR A 323 -6.67 5.20 -3.72
CA THR A 323 -5.71 4.82 -4.76
C THR A 323 -4.28 4.83 -4.23
N ILE A 324 -3.54 3.76 -4.52
CA ILE A 324 -2.11 3.59 -4.24
C ILE A 324 -1.33 3.54 -5.54
N ASP A 325 -0.09 4.03 -5.52
CA ASP A 325 0.88 3.82 -6.59
C ASP A 325 1.57 2.46 -6.40
N PRO A 326 1.37 1.46 -7.27
CA PRO A 326 2.02 0.16 -7.13
C PRO A 326 3.54 0.21 -7.34
N CYS A 327 4.05 1.31 -7.90
CA CYS A 327 5.47 1.51 -8.19
C CYS A 327 6.23 2.16 -7.02
N ASP A 328 5.52 2.91 -6.13
CA ASP A 328 6.10 3.58 -4.96
C ASP A 328 5.30 3.31 -3.69
N MET A 329 5.13 2.04 -3.34
CA MET A 329 4.35 1.67 -2.17
C MET A 329 5.13 1.91 -0.88
N GLN A 330 4.50 2.63 0.05
CA GLN A 330 4.92 2.78 1.44
C GLN A 330 3.78 2.34 2.36
N TYR A 331 4.09 1.66 3.45
CA TYR A 331 3.12 1.19 4.42
C TYR A 331 3.49 1.64 5.84
N LEU A 332 2.72 2.57 6.38
CA LEU A 332 2.88 3.02 7.76
C LEU A 332 2.21 2.02 8.69
N TYR A 333 2.99 1.34 9.52
CA TYR A 333 2.54 0.21 10.32
C TYR A 333 2.86 0.36 11.81
N GLN A 334 2.24 -0.46 12.63
CA GLN A 334 2.60 -0.59 14.02
C GLN A 334 3.44 -1.85 14.29
N GLY A 335 4.42 -1.70 15.16
CA GLY A 335 5.26 -2.78 15.68
C GLY A 335 5.62 -2.54 17.13
N MET A 336 6.19 -3.54 17.78
CA MET A 336 6.67 -3.40 19.16
C MET A 336 7.93 -4.24 19.40
N ASN A 337 8.67 -3.90 20.45
CA ASN A 337 9.80 -4.72 20.87
C ASN A 337 9.34 -6.15 21.12
N PRO A 338 9.95 -7.17 20.48
CA PRO A 338 9.49 -8.56 20.57
C PRO A 338 9.59 -9.18 21.96
N ASN A 339 10.29 -8.53 22.89
CA ASN A 339 10.38 -8.93 24.31
C ASN A 339 9.30 -8.25 25.18
N SER A 340 8.46 -7.39 24.62
CA SER A 340 7.36 -6.76 25.35
C SER A 340 6.32 -7.81 25.74
N SER A 341 5.80 -7.69 26.95
CA SER A 341 4.75 -8.56 27.48
C SER A 341 3.90 -7.81 28.50
N GLY A 342 2.70 -8.28 28.77
CA GLY A 342 1.76 -7.67 29.74
C GLY A 342 0.34 -7.61 29.18
N GLU A 343 -0.48 -6.79 29.80
CA GLU A 343 -1.84 -6.51 29.35
C GLU A 343 -1.84 -5.85 27.96
N TYR A 344 -2.67 -6.32 27.03
CA TYR A 344 -2.67 -5.89 25.64
C TYR A 344 -2.77 -4.35 25.49
N SER A 345 -3.65 -3.71 26.25
CA SER A 345 -3.83 -2.25 26.25
C SER A 345 -2.61 -1.45 26.71
N GLN A 346 -1.62 -2.11 27.34
CA GLN A 346 -0.40 -1.48 27.85
C GLN A 346 0.86 -1.90 27.09
N LEU A 347 0.74 -2.69 26.03
CA LEU A 347 1.88 -3.04 25.18
C LEU A 347 2.40 -1.80 24.46
N PRO A 348 3.75 -1.61 24.42
CA PRO A 348 4.35 -0.36 23.96
C PRO A 348 4.50 -0.31 22.43
N TRP A 349 3.38 -0.28 21.72
CA TRP A 349 3.36 -0.15 20.26
C TRP A 349 3.96 1.17 19.80
N ARG A 350 4.64 1.13 18.66
CA ARG A 350 5.27 2.26 17.98
C ARG A 350 4.95 2.17 16.49
N LEU A 351 5.03 3.29 15.77
CA LEU A 351 4.90 3.29 14.33
C LEU A 351 6.27 3.15 13.66
N GLY A 352 6.30 2.45 12.54
CA GLY A 352 7.40 2.35 11.59
C GLY A 352 6.86 2.47 10.18
N LEU A 353 7.73 2.70 9.23
CA LEU A 353 7.40 2.78 7.81
C LEU A 353 8.07 1.63 7.07
N LEU A 354 7.32 0.93 6.24
CA LEU A 354 7.86 0.02 5.22
C LEU A 354 7.93 0.76 3.89
N THR A 355 9.02 0.61 3.18
CA THR A 355 9.18 1.03 1.78
C THR A 355 9.31 -0.22 0.92
N HIS A 356 8.56 -0.28 -0.16
CA HIS A 356 8.59 -1.41 -1.09
C HIS A 356 9.90 -1.39 -1.88
N THR A 357 10.56 -2.54 -2.05
CA THR A 357 11.91 -2.62 -2.64
C THR A 357 11.99 -3.45 -3.92
N ASN A 358 10.89 -4.07 -4.35
CA ASN A 358 10.85 -4.86 -5.58
C ASN A 358 9.59 -4.58 -6.42
N PRO A 359 9.30 -3.31 -6.80
CA PRO A 359 8.16 -2.99 -7.63
C PRO A 359 8.25 -3.72 -8.99
N ALA A 360 7.08 -4.13 -9.51
CA ALA A 360 6.99 -4.76 -10.84
C ALA A 360 6.84 -3.73 -11.97
N CYS A 361 7.08 -2.47 -11.68
CA CYS A 361 6.94 -1.37 -12.64
C CYS A 361 8.21 -1.23 -13.48
N GLU A 362 8.04 -1.03 -14.79
CA GLU A 362 9.15 -0.57 -15.62
C GLU A 362 9.46 0.88 -15.19
N SER A 363 10.73 1.18 -14.97
CA SER A 363 11.16 2.56 -14.74
C SER A 363 10.86 3.36 -16.01
N ASP A 364 9.89 4.27 -15.94
CA ASP A 364 9.65 5.23 -17.01
C ASP A 364 10.96 6.02 -17.21
N GLY A 365 11.56 5.85 -18.38
CA GLY A 365 12.62 6.76 -18.80
C GLY A 365 12.07 8.19 -18.72
N ASP A 366 12.82 9.06 -18.06
CA ASP A 366 12.51 10.48 -17.83
C ASP A 366 11.83 11.15 -19.04
N PRO A 367 10.56 11.64 -18.96
CA PRO A 367 9.87 12.26 -20.09
C PRO A 367 10.49 13.58 -20.57
N THR A 368 11.66 13.97 -20.08
CA THR A 368 12.39 15.18 -20.50
C THR A 368 13.34 14.98 -21.68
N ASP A 369 13.49 13.74 -22.20
CA ASP A 369 14.24 13.55 -23.43
C ASP A 369 13.39 13.86 -24.68
N PRO A 370 13.83 14.77 -25.57
CA PRO A 370 13.15 15.04 -26.84
C PRO A 370 13.25 13.80 -27.75
N PRO A 371 12.25 13.55 -28.64
CA PRO A 371 12.25 12.38 -29.51
C PRO A 371 13.52 12.36 -30.38
N ASP A 372 14.34 11.34 -30.16
CA ASP A 372 15.54 11.09 -30.95
C ASP A 372 15.19 10.73 -32.40
N ASP A 373 15.88 11.42 -33.31
CA ASP A 373 15.92 11.16 -34.75
C ASP A 373 16.57 9.78 -35.00
N GLU A 374 15.88 8.92 -35.75
CA GLU A 374 16.32 7.55 -36.06
C GLU A 374 17.79 7.49 -36.56
N THR A 375 18.70 7.18 -35.63
CA THR A 375 19.99 6.57 -36.00
C THR A 375 20.15 5.26 -35.25
N THR A 376 20.29 4.22 -36.02
CA THR A 376 20.42 2.82 -35.62
C THR A 376 21.59 2.62 -34.66
N ASP A 377 21.32 2.57 -33.33
CA ASP A 377 22.19 1.93 -32.36
C ASP A 377 21.65 0.54 -31.98
N PRO A 378 22.52 -0.45 -31.74
CA PRO A 378 22.10 -1.79 -31.37
C PRO A 378 21.43 -1.79 -29.98
N PRO A 379 20.51 -2.74 -29.68
CA PRO A 379 19.76 -2.77 -28.42
C PRO A 379 20.75 -2.89 -27.25
N ASP A 380 20.60 -1.97 -26.28
CA ASP A 380 21.30 -2.03 -24.99
C ASP A 380 20.72 -3.22 -24.19
N THR A 381 21.40 -4.35 -24.32
CA THR A 381 21.18 -5.48 -23.42
C THR A 381 22.04 -5.23 -22.19
N GLY A 382 21.53 -4.42 -21.24
CA GLY A 382 22.21 -4.19 -19.97
C GLY A 382 22.54 -5.53 -19.31
N GLU A 383 23.81 -5.97 -19.46
CA GLU A 383 24.26 -7.26 -18.94
C GLU A 383 24.35 -7.25 -17.42
N CYS A 384 24.49 -6.07 -16.79
CA CYS A 384 24.52 -5.90 -15.35
C CYS A 384 24.21 -4.45 -14.91
N THR A 385 23.89 -4.30 -13.63
CA THR A 385 23.81 -3.02 -12.93
C THR A 385 24.69 -3.04 -11.69
N ALA A 386 25.06 -1.86 -11.14
CA ALA A 386 25.82 -1.78 -9.91
C ALA A 386 25.42 -0.55 -9.09
N ALA A 387 25.52 -0.68 -7.76
CA ALA A 387 25.24 0.38 -6.81
C ALA A 387 26.33 0.49 -5.75
N ILE A 388 26.58 1.71 -5.29
CA ILE A 388 27.43 2.01 -4.14
C ILE A 388 26.50 2.32 -2.96
N GLU A 389 26.80 1.73 -1.79
CA GLU A 389 26.13 1.99 -0.52
C GLU A 389 27.10 2.64 0.46
N VAL A 390 26.69 3.71 1.12
CA VAL A 390 27.47 4.32 2.21
C VAL A 390 27.21 3.54 3.50
N VAL A 391 28.18 2.70 3.89
CA VAL A 391 28.05 1.85 5.08
C VAL A 391 28.31 2.62 6.37
N ASN A 392 29.27 3.56 6.36
CA ASN A 392 29.61 4.38 7.51
C ASN A 392 30.27 5.69 7.06
N ASP A 393 29.83 6.82 7.56
CA ASP A 393 30.39 8.13 7.30
C ASP A 393 30.80 8.78 8.66
N TRP A 394 32.10 9.13 8.80
CA TRP A 394 32.64 9.79 9.98
C TRP A 394 33.02 11.27 9.75
N GLY A 395 32.53 11.86 8.64
CA GLY A 395 32.61 13.28 8.32
C GLY A 395 33.88 13.72 7.61
N SER A 396 35.02 13.10 7.83
CA SER A 396 36.28 13.35 7.11
C SER A 396 36.64 12.25 6.11
N GLY A 397 35.87 11.17 6.12
CA GLY A 397 35.97 9.99 5.26
C GLY A 397 34.82 9.06 5.54
N TRP A 398 34.68 8.03 4.70
CA TRP A 398 33.55 7.10 4.75
C TRP A 398 33.93 5.75 4.15
N GLN A 399 33.15 4.73 4.46
CA GLN A 399 33.25 3.40 3.89
C GLN A 399 32.07 3.16 2.97
N GLY A 400 32.33 2.68 1.76
CA GLY A 400 31.33 2.21 0.81
C GLY A 400 31.46 0.74 0.49
N ASN A 401 30.34 0.07 0.26
CA ASN A 401 30.25 -1.25 -0.34
C ASN A 401 29.67 -1.14 -1.75
N VAL A 402 30.09 -2.03 -2.64
CA VAL A 402 29.63 -2.04 -4.04
C VAL A 402 28.98 -3.38 -4.34
N THR A 403 27.73 -3.31 -4.77
CA THR A 403 26.92 -4.47 -5.17
C THR A 403 26.76 -4.48 -6.68
N VAL A 404 27.00 -5.63 -7.32
CA VAL A 404 26.71 -5.88 -8.74
C VAL A 404 25.53 -6.82 -8.86
N THR A 405 24.60 -6.49 -9.73
CA THR A 405 23.44 -7.32 -10.08
C THR A 405 23.56 -7.78 -11.53
N ALA A 406 23.53 -9.07 -11.76
CA ALA A 406 23.51 -9.65 -13.09
C ALA A 406 22.12 -9.52 -13.71
N GLY A 407 22.05 -9.16 -14.99
CA GLY A 407 20.80 -9.16 -15.76
C GLY A 407 20.27 -10.56 -16.08
N GLY A 408 19.66 -10.73 -17.22
CA GLY A 408 19.09 -12.02 -17.66
C GLY A 408 20.09 -13.15 -17.89
N SER A 409 21.42 -12.85 -17.89
CA SER A 409 22.52 -13.81 -18.03
C SER A 409 23.47 -13.72 -16.84
N ALA A 410 24.08 -14.86 -16.48
CA ALA A 410 25.12 -14.87 -15.45
C ALA A 410 26.37 -14.12 -15.92
N LEU A 411 27.04 -13.40 -15.01
CA LEU A 411 28.32 -12.76 -15.24
C LEU A 411 29.47 -13.71 -14.89
N ASP A 412 30.53 -13.72 -15.70
CA ASP A 412 31.80 -14.39 -15.41
C ASP A 412 32.90 -13.40 -14.98
N GLY A 413 32.64 -12.10 -15.13
CA GLY A 413 33.45 -10.98 -14.72
C GLY A 413 32.65 -9.71 -14.77
N TRP A 414 33.08 -8.66 -14.06
CA TRP A 414 32.45 -7.33 -14.06
C TRP A 414 33.49 -6.22 -14.16
N SER A 415 33.09 -5.13 -14.81
CA SER A 415 33.84 -3.89 -14.88
C SER A 415 32.92 -2.72 -14.62
N LEU A 416 33.33 -1.80 -13.74
CA LEU A 416 32.52 -0.69 -13.22
C LEU A 416 33.23 0.64 -13.46
N THR A 417 32.45 1.68 -13.77
CA THR A 417 32.97 3.06 -13.84
C THR A 417 31.94 4.02 -13.24
N TRP A 418 32.43 5.08 -12.59
CA TRP A 418 31.59 6.18 -12.09
C TRP A 418 32.39 7.47 -11.94
N ASP A 419 31.69 8.58 -11.82
CA ASP A 419 32.25 9.87 -11.49
C ASP A 419 31.81 10.34 -10.12
N TRP A 420 32.73 10.80 -9.30
CA TRP A 420 32.43 11.40 -8.01
C TRP A 420 31.79 12.78 -8.17
N PRO A 421 30.67 13.09 -7.48
CA PRO A 421 29.97 14.37 -7.62
C PRO A 421 30.68 15.53 -6.91
N GLY A 422 31.66 15.29 -6.04
CA GLY A 422 32.19 16.32 -5.17
C GLY A 422 33.59 16.10 -4.62
N GLY A 423 34.60 15.74 -5.39
CA GLY A 423 36.00 15.71 -4.93
C GLY A 423 36.35 14.60 -3.93
N GLN A 424 35.57 13.54 -3.89
CA GLN A 424 35.87 12.31 -3.15
C GLN A 424 37.11 11.62 -3.74
N SER A 425 37.87 10.91 -2.89
CA SER A 425 39.00 10.11 -3.31
C SER A 425 39.03 8.78 -2.55
N ILE A 426 39.17 7.68 -3.29
CA ILE A 426 39.38 6.37 -2.65
C ILE A 426 40.78 6.33 -2.05
N ASP A 427 40.86 6.08 -0.75
CA ASP A 427 42.12 5.93 -0.01
C ASP A 427 42.58 4.48 -0.02
N SER A 428 41.64 3.52 0.00
CA SER A 428 41.92 2.08 -0.08
C SER A 428 40.68 1.31 -0.51
N ALA A 429 40.87 0.24 -1.26
CA ALA A 429 39.79 -0.70 -1.58
C ALA A 429 40.28 -2.15 -1.42
N TRP A 430 39.36 -3.07 -1.22
CA TRP A 430 39.61 -4.51 -1.12
C TRP A 430 38.67 -5.27 -2.07
N ASN A 431 39.14 -6.35 -2.63
CA ASN A 431 38.40 -7.23 -3.54
C ASN A 431 38.08 -6.62 -4.92
N ALA A 432 38.82 -5.58 -5.35
CA ALA A 432 38.73 -5.03 -6.70
C ALA A 432 40.11 -4.62 -7.20
N ASP A 433 40.34 -4.72 -8.51
CA ASP A 433 41.40 -4.01 -9.19
C ASP A 433 40.86 -2.64 -9.63
N TRP A 434 41.36 -1.56 -9.04
CA TRP A 434 40.78 -0.24 -9.17
C TRP A 434 41.80 0.85 -9.48
N SER A 435 41.30 1.91 -10.10
CA SER A 435 42.09 3.14 -10.32
C SER A 435 41.16 4.36 -10.26
N GLN A 436 41.75 5.52 -9.89
CA GLN A 436 41.04 6.80 -9.92
C GLN A 436 41.87 7.85 -10.63
N SER A 437 41.26 8.62 -11.53
CA SER A 437 41.85 9.76 -12.25
C SER A 437 40.91 10.95 -12.19
N GLY A 438 41.21 11.92 -11.30
CA GLY A 438 40.29 13.02 -11.03
C GLY A 438 39.01 12.53 -10.34
N SER A 439 37.86 12.85 -10.91
CA SER A 439 36.54 12.36 -10.43
C SER A 439 36.24 10.91 -10.86
N MET A 440 36.85 10.47 -12.01
CA MET A 440 36.52 9.18 -12.60
C MET A 440 37.21 8.03 -11.88
N VAL A 441 36.45 7.03 -11.48
CA VAL A 441 36.89 5.77 -10.88
C VAL A 441 36.59 4.63 -11.87
N SER A 442 37.54 3.67 -11.94
CA SER A 442 37.35 2.40 -12.65
C SER A 442 37.66 1.27 -11.67
N ALA A 443 36.85 0.22 -11.65
CA ALA A 443 37.04 -0.97 -10.83
C ALA A 443 36.68 -2.22 -11.64
N ALA A 444 37.42 -3.33 -11.40
CA ALA A 444 37.15 -4.61 -12.03
C ALA A 444 37.29 -5.75 -11.00
N ASP A 445 36.75 -6.90 -11.33
CA ASP A 445 36.85 -8.10 -10.52
C ASP A 445 38.32 -8.58 -10.41
N VAL A 446 38.57 -9.36 -9.35
CA VAL A 446 39.88 -9.97 -9.08
C VAL A 446 39.88 -11.49 -9.34
N GLY A 447 39.02 -11.94 -10.26
CA GLY A 447 38.88 -13.29 -10.76
C GLY A 447 37.98 -14.20 -9.91
N TRP A 448 38.15 -14.25 -8.59
CA TRP A 448 37.32 -15.11 -7.72
C TRP A 448 35.94 -14.52 -7.36
N ASN A 449 35.74 -13.25 -7.57
CA ASN A 449 34.48 -12.53 -7.27
C ASN A 449 33.75 -12.01 -8.51
N GLY A 450 34.24 -12.35 -9.72
CA GLY A 450 33.63 -11.92 -10.98
C GLY A 450 32.29 -12.62 -11.29
N SER A 451 32.07 -13.82 -10.77
CA SER A 451 30.87 -14.59 -11.09
C SER A 451 29.65 -14.15 -10.26
N VAL A 452 28.56 -13.73 -10.97
CA VAL A 452 27.25 -13.41 -10.40
C VAL A 452 26.18 -14.16 -11.21
N ALA A 453 25.37 -14.97 -10.55
CA ALA A 453 24.33 -15.74 -11.25
C ALA A 453 23.25 -14.82 -11.85
N ALA A 454 22.62 -15.24 -12.96
CA ALA A 454 21.57 -14.49 -13.64
C ALA A 454 20.48 -14.02 -12.67
N GLY A 455 20.13 -12.73 -12.70
CA GLY A 455 19.15 -12.11 -11.84
C GLY A 455 19.53 -12.03 -10.35
N GLN A 456 20.80 -12.30 -9.99
CA GLN A 456 21.26 -12.24 -8.60
C GLN A 456 22.14 -11.04 -8.36
N SER A 457 22.05 -10.48 -7.15
CA SER A 457 22.90 -9.41 -6.65
C SER A 457 23.98 -9.98 -5.73
N ARG A 458 25.18 -9.38 -5.78
CA ARG A 458 26.31 -9.74 -4.94
C ARG A 458 27.10 -8.51 -4.55
N GLU A 459 27.37 -8.33 -3.26
CA GLU A 459 28.39 -7.40 -2.79
C GLU A 459 29.75 -7.91 -3.27
N VAL A 460 30.43 -7.14 -4.11
CA VAL A 460 31.63 -7.58 -4.81
C VAL A 460 32.91 -7.00 -4.25
N PHE A 461 32.90 -5.74 -3.79
CA PHE A 461 34.04 -5.12 -3.13
C PHE A 461 33.62 -3.98 -2.20
N GLY A 462 34.55 -3.49 -1.40
CA GLY A 462 34.34 -2.32 -0.57
C GLY A 462 35.56 -1.42 -0.59
N PHE A 463 35.39 -0.19 -0.12
CA PHE A 463 36.44 0.82 -0.08
C PHE A 463 36.28 1.80 1.07
N VAL A 464 37.38 2.49 1.39
CA VAL A 464 37.40 3.68 2.23
C VAL A 464 37.76 4.87 1.35
N ALA A 465 37.01 5.94 1.48
CA ALA A 465 37.22 7.18 0.73
C ALA A 465 37.23 8.40 1.64
N SER A 466 37.95 9.44 1.23
CA SER A 466 37.94 10.77 1.82
C SER A 466 36.82 11.63 1.21
N GLY A 467 36.38 12.64 1.95
CA GLY A 467 35.24 13.50 1.59
C GLY A 467 33.92 13.05 2.20
N THR A 468 32.82 13.62 1.74
CA THR A 468 31.46 13.25 2.19
C THR A 468 31.00 12.00 1.44
N GLY A 469 30.29 11.10 2.10
CA GLY A 469 29.70 9.92 1.50
C GLY A 469 28.82 10.28 0.29
N ALA A 470 28.90 9.47 -0.77
CA ALA A 470 28.15 9.68 -2.01
C ALA A 470 27.85 8.35 -2.71
N GLU A 471 26.70 8.29 -3.32
CA GLU A 471 26.19 7.14 -4.08
C GLU A 471 25.95 7.56 -5.56
N PRO A 472 27.03 7.76 -6.35
CA PRO A 472 26.92 8.14 -7.74
C PRO A 472 26.34 7.00 -8.58
N GLN A 473 25.80 7.32 -9.75
CA GLN A 473 25.45 6.31 -10.74
C GLN A 473 26.69 5.54 -11.18
N VAL A 474 26.61 4.21 -11.17
CA VAL A 474 27.67 3.30 -11.55
C VAL A 474 27.31 2.62 -12.86
N THR A 475 28.15 2.78 -13.88
CA THR A 475 28.04 2.03 -15.12
C THR A 475 28.67 0.64 -14.92
N CYS A 476 27.93 -0.42 -15.25
CA CYS A 476 28.36 -1.82 -15.18
C CYS A 476 28.42 -2.43 -16.55
N SER A 477 29.48 -3.21 -16.84
CA SER A 477 29.59 -4.06 -18.00
C SER A 477 30.18 -5.42 -17.62
N SER A 478 29.78 -6.48 -18.32
CA SER A 478 30.45 -7.78 -18.23
C SER A 478 31.88 -7.69 -18.76
N ALA A 479 32.83 -8.32 -18.07
CA ALA A 479 34.25 -8.34 -18.46
C ALA A 479 34.55 -9.48 -19.39
#